data_e0e2559f4a2b7faa671e4129e733efc6
#
_entry.id   e0e2559f4a2b7faa671e4129e733efc6
#
_cell.length_a   1.000
_cell.length_b   1.000
_cell.length_c   1.000
_cell.angle_alpha   90.00
_cell.angle_beta   90.00
_cell.angle_gamma   90.00
#
_symmetry.space_group_name_H-M   'P 1'
#
loop_
_entity.id
_entity.type
_entity.pdbx_description
1 polymer ?
#
loop_
_entity_poly.entity_id
_entity_poly.type
_entity_poly.pdbx_seq_one_letter_code
_entity_poly.pdbx_strand_id
1 'polypeptide(L)'
;MEKIQMKTPLVEMDGDEMTRILWADIKQLLIEPFVDLKTEYYDLGLPHRDETRDQVTIDSANATKKYGVAVKCATITPNAQRVTEYNLHEMWKSPNGTIRAMLDGTVFRAPILVSGVRPTVRTWQQPITIARHAYGDVYRNSEIRIPGAGKAELVFTGADGQEIRQTIFDFKGPGVVQGIHNLDASITSFAHACFQYALSVKQDLWFSTKDTISKTYDHRFKDIFQEIFDAQYKEEFEQAGITYFYTLIDDAVARVVRSKGGFIWACKNYDGDVMSDMVATAFGSLAMMTSVLVSPDGKFEYEAAHGTVTRHYYKYLKGEETSTNPVATIFAWSGALRKRGELDHLPDLMAFADKLEKATIDTIENGVMTKDLALLWEGTPAQAVNSRTFLEAIASRMA
;
A
#
# COMPACT_ATOMS: atom_id res chain seq x y z
N MET A 1 -11.95 -32.13 -5.40
CA MET A 1 -11.42 -31.92 -4.03
C MET A 1 -12.49 -31.24 -3.18
N GLU A 2 -12.57 -31.58 -1.90
CA GLU A 2 -13.39 -30.82 -0.96
C GLU A 2 -12.80 -29.40 -0.78
N LYS A 3 -13.65 -28.38 -0.79
CA LYS A 3 -13.18 -27.00 -0.64
C LYS A 3 -12.76 -26.70 0.80
N ILE A 4 -11.71 -25.91 0.95
CA ILE A 4 -11.26 -25.44 2.27
C ILE A 4 -12.34 -24.55 2.86
N GLN A 5 -12.79 -24.88 4.08
CA GLN A 5 -13.88 -24.17 4.76
C GLN A 5 -13.33 -23.01 5.59
N MET A 6 -13.77 -21.79 5.29
CA MET A 6 -13.47 -20.60 6.10
C MET A 6 -14.39 -20.52 7.31
N LYS A 7 -13.87 -20.08 8.46
CA LYS A 7 -14.63 -19.86 9.70
C LYS A 7 -15.19 -18.45 9.77
N THR A 8 -14.29 -17.48 9.74
CA THR A 8 -14.60 -16.04 9.82
C THR A 8 -14.57 -15.42 8.43
N PRO A 9 -15.50 -14.53 8.08
CA PRO A 9 -15.46 -13.87 6.79
C PRO A 9 -14.23 -12.94 6.65
N LEU A 10 -13.75 -12.83 5.42
CA LEU A 10 -12.81 -11.82 4.99
C LEU A 10 -13.60 -10.59 4.53
N VAL A 11 -13.18 -9.38 4.92
CA VAL A 11 -13.77 -8.16 4.38
C VAL A 11 -13.29 -7.98 2.95
N GLU A 12 -14.21 -8.04 1.99
CA GLU A 12 -13.91 -7.87 0.58
C GLU A 12 -14.36 -6.49 0.12
N MET A 13 -13.41 -5.67 -0.31
CA MET A 13 -13.66 -4.34 -0.84
C MET A 13 -13.40 -4.35 -2.35
N ASP A 14 -14.46 -4.45 -3.15
CA ASP A 14 -14.37 -4.40 -4.60
C ASP A 14 -14.08 -2.96 -5.08
N GLY A 15 -13.66 -2.79 -6.32
CA GLY A 15 -13.16 -1.50 -6.82
C GLY A 15 -13.68 -1.13 -8.19
N ASP A 16 -12.79 -0.54 -9.00
CA ASP A 16 -13.14 0.10 -10.26
C ASP A 16 -12.37 -0.45 -11.47
N GLU A 17 -12.92 -0.19 -12.64
CA GLU A 17 -12.29 -0.29 -13.95
C GLU A 17 -11.66 -1.67 -14.23
N MET A 18 -10.47 -1.73 -14.83
CA MET A 18 -9.83 -2.99 -15.22
C MET A 18 -9.50 -3.89 -14.03
N THR A 19 -9.18 -3.30 -12.89
CA THR A 19 -8.88 -4.08 -11.67
C THR A 19 -10.11 -4.80 -11.13
N ARG A 20 -11.31 -4.26 -11.27
CA ARG A 20 -12.56 -4.95 -10.94
C ARG A 20 -12.79 -6.19 -11.82
N ILE A 21 -12.47 -6.10 -13.10
CA ILE A 21 -12.57 -7.25 -14.03
C ILE A 21 -11.60 -8.35 -13.60
N LEU A 22 -10.34 -7.99 -13.33
CA LEU A 22 -9.33 -8.94 -12.85
C LEU A 22 -9.70 -9.54 -11.50
N TRP A 23 -10.31 -8.75 -10.61
CA TRP A 23 -10.78 -9.19 -9.29
C TRP A 23 -11.77 -10.34 -9.40
N ALA A 24 -12.76 -10.20 -10.28
CA ALA A 24 -13.75 -11.26 -10.53
C ALA A 24 -13.09 -12.51 -11.14
N ASP A 25 -12.21 -12.34 -12.12
CA ASP A 25 -11.49 -13.46 -12.75
C ASP A 25 -10.57 -14.21 -11.76
N ILE A 26 -9.86 -13.50 -10.90
CA ILE A 26 -9.01 -14.11 -9.86
C ILE A 26 -9.85 -14.96 -8.89
N LYS A 27 -10.96 -14.43 -8.40
CA LYS A 27 -11.86 -15.18 -7.53
C LYS A 27 -12.36 -16.45 -8.22
N GLN A 28 -12.92 -16.30 -9.41
CA GLN A 28 -13.53 -17.39 -10.15
C GLN A 28 -12.54 -18.50 -10.53
N LEU A 29 -11.33 -18.13 -10.97
CA LEU A 29 -10.37 -19.10 -11.52
C LEU A 29 -9.40 -19.65 -10.48
N LEU A 30 -8.99 -18.85 -9.49
CA LEU A 30 -7.88 -19.18 -8.63
C LEU A 30 -8.28 -19.44 -7.17
N ILE A 31 -9.42 -18.94 -6.69
CA ILE A 31 -9.79 -19.03 -5.27
C ILE A 31 -11.01 -19.95 -5.07
N GLU A 32 -12.14 -19.62 -5.68
CA GLU A 32 -13.41 -20.31 -5.47
C GLU A 32 -13.42 -21.81 -5.85
N PRO A 33 -12.57 -22.29 -6.78
CA PRO A 33 -12.47 -23.75 -7.01
C PRO A 33 -11.93 -24.53 -5.82
N PHE A 34 -11.13 -23.88 -4.96
CA PHE A 34 -10.39 -24.53 -3.87
C PHE A 34 -10.89 -24.14 -2.47
N VAL A 35 -11.44 -22.95 -2.33
CA VAL A 35 -11.88 -22.36 -1.05
C VAL A 35 -13.38 -22.09 -1.09
N ASP A 36 -14.10 -22.50 -0.04
CA ASP A 36 -15.46 -22.01 0.23
C ASP A 36 -15.36 -20.61 0.81
N LEU A 37 -15.20 -19.64 -0.11
CA LEU A 37 -14.86 -18.26 0.20
C LEU A 37 -16.02 -17.57 0.91
N LYS A 38 -15.81 -17.16 2.16
CA LYS A 38 -16.73 -16.34 2.92
C LYS A 38 -16.23 -14.90 2.97
N THR A 39 -17.03 -13.98 2.46
CA THR A 39 -16.70 -12.56 2.49
C THR A 39 -17.83 -11.72 3.07
N GLU A 40 -17.45 -10.65 3.74
CA GLU A 40 -18.32 -9.49 4.01
C GLU A 40 -18.02 -8.49 2.90
N TYR A 41 -18.89 -8.44 1.90
CA TYR A 41 -18.65 -7.74 0.64
C TYR A 41 -19.08 -6.27 0.69
N TYR A 42 -18.21 -5.38 0.23
CA TYR A 42 -18.43 -3.95 0.05
C TYR A 42 -18.02 -3.52 -1.35
N ASP A 43 -18.96 -2.96 -2.11
CA ASP A 43 -18.68 -2.38 -3.42
C ASP A 43 -18.15 -0.95 -3.25
N LEU A 44 -16.82 -0.76 -3.37
CA LEU A 44 -16.18 0.55 -3.36
C LEU A 44 -16.02 1.14 -4.77
N GLY A 45 -16.72 0.59 -5.77
CA GLY A 45 -16.82 1.17 -7.10
C GLY A 45 -17.41 2.58 -7.03
N LEU A 46 -16.86 3.48 -7.84
CA LEU A 46 -17.19 4.91 -7.79
C LEU A 46 -18.71 5.19 -7.92
N PRO A 47 -19.50 4.49 -8.78
CA PRO A 47 -20.95 4.69 -8.82
C PRO A 47 -21.64 4.38 -7.49
N HIS A 48 -21.32 3.26 -6.86
CA HIS A 48 -21.96 2.87 -5.60
C HIS A 48 -21.51 3.74 -4.41
N ARG A 49 -20.28 4.21 -4.43
CA ARG A 49 -19.79 5.21 -3.46
C ARG A 49 -20.58 6.52 -3.58
N ASP A 50 -20.88 6.95 -4.82
CA ASP A 50 -21.67 8.15 -5.06
C ASP A 50 -23.12 7.97 -4.58
N GLU A 51 -23.75 6.83 -4.86
CA GLU A 51 -25.10 6.47 -4.38
C GLU A 51 -25.19 6.51 -2.84
N THR A 52 -24.18 5.97 -2.16
CA THR A 52 -24.12 5.89 -0.70
C THR A 52 -23.51 7.13 -0.04
N ARG A 53 -23.14 8.15 -0.83
CA ARG A 53 -22.41 9.34 -0.36
C ARG A 53 -21.15 8.97 0.41
N ASP A 54 -20.40 8.03 -0.14
CA ASP A 54 -19.16 7.43 0.40
C ASP A 54 -19.32 6.71 1.76
N GLN A 55 -20.57 6.48 2.23
CA GLN A 55 -20.81 5.75 3.48
C GLN A 55 -20.27 4.32 3.42
N VAL A 56 -20.34 3.66 2.25
CA VAL A 56 -19.82 2.29 2.05
C VAL A 56 -18.32 2.18 2.36
N THR A 57 -17.54 3.22 2.12
CA THR A 57 -16.10 3.27 2.48
C THR A 57 -15.91 3.24 4.00
N ILE A 58 -16.73 4.00 4.73
CA ILE A 58 -16.72 4.02 6.20
C ILE A 58 -17.14 2.66 6.77
N ASP A 59 -18.21 2.07 6.21
CA ASP A 59 -18.74 0.78 6.65
C ASP A 59 -17.72 -0.35 6.43
N SER A 60 -17.00 -0.36 5.30
CA SER A 60 -15.93 -1.31 5.02
C SER A 60 -14.75 -1.21 5.99
N ALA A 61 -14.36 0.00 6.37
CA ALA A 61 -13.32 0.21 7.39
C ALA A 61 -13.76 -0.27 8.78
N ASN A 62 -15.01 -0.03 9.15
CA ASN A 62 -15.59 -0.54 10.40
C ASN A 62 -15.68 -2.08 10.40
N ALA A 63 -16.06 -2.68 9.28
CA ALA A 63 -16.03 -4.13 9.11
C ALA A 63 -14.61 -4.69 9.26
N THR A 64 -13.59 -4.00 8.72
CA THR A 64 -12.19 -4.41 8.89
C THR A 64 -11.78 -4.39 10.36
N LYS A 65 -12.19 -3.39 11.14
CA LYS A 65 -11.98 -3.39 12.59
C LYS A 65 -12.65 -4.57 13.27
N LYS A 66 -13.84 -4.94 12.84
CA LYS A 66 -14.62 -6.06 13.42
C LYS A 66 -14.02 -7.43 13.08
N TYR A 67 -13.74 -7.68 11.80
CA TYR A 67 -13.32 -9.00 11.32
C TYR A 67 -11.80 -9.21 11.28
N GLY A 68 -11.02 -8.13 11.37
CA GLY A 68 -9.57 -8.16 11.52
C GLY A 68 -8.77 -8.22 10.24
N VAL A 69 -9.33 -8.69 9.12
CA VAL A 69 -8.62 -8.79 7.85
C VAL A 69 -9.51 -8.36 6.70
N ALA A 70 -8.98 -7.49 5.84
CA ALA A 70 -9.62 -7.06 4.61
C ALA A 70 -8.70 -7.31 3.40
N VAL A 71 -9.33 -7.47 2.24
CA VAL A 71 -8.68 -7.43 0.94
C VAL A 71 -9.38 -6.40 0.07
N LYS A 72 -8.62 -5.51 -0.58
CA LYS A 72 -9.14 -4.35 -1.28
C LYS A 72 -8.66 -4.29 -2.72
N CYS A 73 -9.62 -4.12 -3.64
CA CYS A 73 -9.37 -3.78 -5.04
C CYS A 73 -8.99 -2.30 -5.19
N ALA A 74 -8.36 -1.94 -6.30
CA ALA A 74 -8.05 -0.56 -6.61
C ALA A 74 -9.33 0.26 -6.90
N THR A 75 -9.38 1.49 -6.41
CA THR A 75 -10.52 2.38 -6.48
C THR A 75 -10.16 3.73 -7.12
N ILE A 76 -11.11 4.35 -7.81
CA ILE A 76 -10.94 5.69 -8.38
C ILE A 76 -11.01 6.74 -7.25
N THR A 77 -10.01 7.64 -7.22
CA THR A 77 -10.16 8.94 -6.55
C THR A 77 -10.56 9.95 -7.62
N PRO A 78 -11.79 10.46 -7.62
CA PRO A 78 -12.29 11.28 -8.71
C PRO A 78 -11.64 12.68 -8.73
N ASN A 79 -11.32 13.14 -9.93
CA ASN A 79 -11.01 14.52 -10.25
C ASN A 79 -12.22 15.16 -10.98
N ALA A 80 -12.11 16.43 -11.37
CA ALA A 80 -13.19 17.15 -12.06
C ALA A 80 -13.67 16.45 -13.35
N GLN A 81 -12.77 15.82 -14.09
CA GLN A 81 -13.12 15.04 -15.28
C GLN A 81 -13.97 13.83 -14.93
N ARG A 82 -13.59 13.09 -13.88
CA ARG A 82 -14.33 11.92 -13.40
C ARG A 82 -15.71 12.27 -12.85
N VAL A 83 -15.84 13.44 -12.21
CA VAL A 83 -17.15 13.97 -11.75
C VAL A 83 -18.11 14.10 -12.93
N THR A 84 -17.63 14.65 -14.05
CA THR A 84 -18.45 14.78 -15.28
C THR A 84 -18.71 13.43 -15.95
N GLU A 85 -17.69 12.59 -16.09
CA GLU A 85 -17.75 11.27 -16.75
C GLU A 85 -18.76 10.33 -16.07
N TYR A 86 -18.76 10.28 -14.75
CA TYR A 86 -19.62 9.41 -13.95
C TYR A 86 -20.88 10.11 -13.45
N ASN A 87 -21.10 11.39 -13.78
CA ASN A 87 -22.21 12.21 -13.30
C ASN A 87 -22.36 12.18 -11.78
N LEU A 88 -21.24 12.39 -11.06
CA LEU A 88 -21.17 12.30 -9.60
C LEU A 88 -21.81 13.52 -8.93
N HIS A 89 -22.36 13.31 -7.74
CA HIS A 89 -22.90 14.38 -6.89
C HIS A 89 -21.80 15.31 -6.38
N GLU A 90 -20.60 14.78 -6.11
CA GLU A 90 -19.44 15.57 -5.69
C GLU A 90 -18.12 14.88 -6.02
N MET A 91 -17.04 15.58 -5.83
CA MET A 91 -15.66 15.05 -5.98
C MET A 91 -15.25 14.36 -4.68
N TRP A 92 -15.60 13.07 -4.55
CA TRP A 92 -15.36 12.26 -3.36
C TRP A 92 -13.87 12.16 -3.01
N LYS A 93 -13.59 12.08 -1.70
CA LYS A 93 -12.23 11.86 -1.20
C LYS A 93 -11.70 10.48 -1.61
N SER A 94 -10.39 10.29 -1.46
CA SER A 94 -9.76 8.99 -1.67
C SER A 94 -10.27 7.96 -0.66
N PRO A 95 -10.83 6.81 -1.10
CA PRO A 95 -11.21 5.73 -0.20
C PRO A 95 -10.03 5.21 0.62
N ASN A 96 -8.85 5.09 -0.01
CA ASN A 96 -7.62 4.70 0.69
C ASN A 96 -7.29 5.67 1.81
N GLY A 97 -7.42 6.98 1.56
CA GLY A 97 -7.22 8.01 2.58
C GLY A 97 -8.19 7.88 3.75
N THR A 98 -9.46 7.62 3.47
CA THR A 98 -10.50 7.44 4.51
C THR A 98 -10.25 6.18 5.32
N ILE A 99 -10.00 5.04 4.69
CA ILE A 99 -9.75 3.75 5.36
C ILE A 99 -8.49 3.86 6.23
N ARG A 100 -7.38 4.39 5.69
CA ARG A 100 -6.13 4.58 6.43
C ARG A 100 -6.29 5.52 7.62
N ALA A 101 -7.08 6.60 7.46
CA ALA A 101 -7.36 7.51 8.56
C ALA A 101 -8.19 6.88 9.68
N MET A 102 -9.06 5.92 9.36
CA MET A 102 -9.91 5.21 10.33
C MET A 102 -9.19 4.05 11.01
N LEU A 103 -8.31 3.36 10.29
CA LEU A 103 -7.55 2.23 10.83
C LEU A 103 -6.26 2.69 11.50
N ASP A 104 -5.70 3.83 11.08
CA ASP A 104 -4.33 4.27 11.41
C ASP A 104 -3.29 3.21 11.00
N GLY A 105 -2.02 3.40 11.35
CA GLY A 105 -1.01 2.36 11.22
C GLY A 105 0.03 2.60 10.14
N THR A 106 0.58 1.50 9.65
CA THR A 106 1.72 1.49 8.73
C THR A 106 1.40 0.68 7.49
N VAL A 107 1.69 1.25 6.32
CA VAL A 107 1.61 0.53 5.05
C VAL A 107 2.99 -0.05 4.71
N PHE A 108 3.07 -1.38 4.63
CA PHE A 108 4.27 -2.08 4.16
C PHE A 108 4.10 -2.44 2.68
N ARG A 109 5.04 -1.98 1.85
CA ARG A 109 5.08 -2.25 0.41
C ARG A 109 6.37 -2.98 0.06
N ALA A 110 6.24 -4.21 -0.43
CA ALA A 110 7.37 -5.07 -0.76
C ALA A 110 7.29 -5.56 -2.21
N PRO A 111 8.42 -5.54 -2.96
CA PRO A 111 8.45 -6.04 -4.32
C PRO A 111 8.30 -7.56 -4.34
N ILE A 112 7.56 -8.07 -5.31
CA ILE A 112 7.48 -9.50 -5.64
C ILE A 112 8.63 -9.79 -6.60
N LEU A 113 9.60 -10.59 -6.15
CA LEU A 113 10.78 -10.95 -6.93
C LEU A 113 10.53 -12.22 -7.73
N VAL A 114 10.94 -12.21 -8.99
CA VAL A 114 10.83 -13.34 -9.92
C VAL A 114 12.16 -13.51 -10.63
N SER A 115 12.68 -14.73 -10.68
CA SER A 115 13.90 -15.03 -11.44
C SER A 115 13.70 -14.71 -12.92
N GLY A 116 14.65 -14.02 -13.53
CA GLY A 116 14.57 -13.59 -14.93
C GLY A 116 13.94 -12.21 -15.14
N VAL A 117 13.26 -11.63 -14.15
CA VAL A 117 12.86 -10.22 -14.15
C VAL A 117 13.90 -9.43 -13.37
N ARG A 118 14.72 -8.65 -14.06
CA ARG A 118 15.80 -7.90 -13.42
C ARG A 118 15.41 -6.47 -13.09
N PRO A 119 15.82 -5.99 -11.88
CA PRO A 119 15.66 -4.59 -11.53
C PRO A 119 16.40 -3.66 -12.50
N THR A 120 15.82 -2.48 -12.75
CA THR A 120 16.49 -1.39 -13.49
C THR A 120 17.75 -0.94 -12.75
N VAL A 121 17.70 -0.91 -11.41
CA VAL A 121 18.87 -0.70 -10.56
C VAL A 121 19.58 -2.04 -10.38
N ARG A 122 20.63 -2.25 -11.17
CA ARG A 122 21.32 -3.56 -11.29
C ARG A 122 21.98 -4.08 -10.02
N THR A 123 22.22 -3.23 -9.04
CA THR A 123 22.80 -3.60 -7.76
C THR A 123 21.78 -4.23 -6.80
N TRP A 124 20.49 -4.03 -7.00
CA TRP A 124 19.44 -4.57 -6.15
C TRP A 124 19.25 -6.07 -6.38
N GLN A 125 19.59 -6.85 -5.37
CA GLN A 125 19.57 -8.32 -5.39
C GLN A 125 18.53 -8.88 -4.41
N GLN A 126 18.11 -8.06 -3.44
CA GLN A 126 17.18 -8.42 -2.38
C GLN A 126 16.07 -7.38 -2.30
N PRO A 127 14.88 -7.73 -1.76
CA PRO A 127 13.77 -6.80 -1.70
C PRO A 127 14.10 -5.59 -0.82
N ILE A 128 13.59 -4.44 -1.22
CA ILE A 128 13.56 -3.22 -0.40
C ILE A 128 12.09 -2.99 -0.04
N THR A 129 11.76 -3.16 1.23
CA THR A 129 10.41 -2.93 1.73
C THR A 129 10.27 -1.50 2.19
N ILE A 130 9.30 -0.78 1.67
CA ILE A 130 8.94 0.55 2.19
C ILE A 130 7.92 0.40 3.31
N ALA A 131 8.23 0.94 4.48
CA ALA A 131 7.28 1.12 5.57
C ALA A 131 6.81 2.58 5.58
N ARG A 132 5.58 2.80 5.14
CA ARG A 132 4.98 4.12 5.02
C ARG A 132 4.08 4.41 6.21
N HIS A 133 4.29 5.52 6.90
CA HIS A 133 3.34 6.02 7.89
C HIS A 133 2.01 6.37 7.21
N ALA A 134 0.89 5.82 7.69
CA ALA A 134 -0.40 5.97 7.02
C ALA A 134 -1.19 7.22 7.46
N TYR A 135 -0.61 8.09 8.27
CA TYR A 135 -1.28 9.24 8.87
C TYR A 135 -0.52 10.56 8.59
N GLY A 136 -1.27 11.66 8.62
CA GLY A 136 -0.71 13.01 8.63
C GLY A 136 -0.12 13.48 7.30
N ASP A 137 0.84 14.41 7.38
CA ASP A 137 1.51 15.06 6.27
C ASP A 137 0.50 15.75 5.31
N VAL A 138 0.85 15.85 4.04
CA VAL A 138 0.01 16.47 3.00
C VAL A 138 -1.32 15.74 2.77
N TYR A 139 -1.45 14.49 3.23
CA TYR A 139 -2.70 13.71 3.12
C TYR A 139 -3.77 14.13 4.13
N ARG A 140 -3.43 14.92 5.14
CA ARG A 140 -4.33 15.53 6.11
C ARG A 140 -4.05 17.01 6.30
N ASN A 141 -3.89 17.71 5.19
CA ASN A 141 -3.61 19.13 5.16
C ASN A 141 -4.87 20.00 5.28
N SER A 142 -4.64 21.28 5.57
CA SER A 142 -5.57 22.37 5.37
C SER A 142 -4.93 23.41 4.49
N GLU A 143 -5.61 23.89 3.46
CA GLU A 143 -5.07 24.81 2.47
C GLU A 143 -5.92 26.07 2.35
N ILE A 144 -5.24 27.19 2.15
CA ILE A 144 -5.88 28.49 1.93
C ILE A 144 -5.24 29.16 0.72
N ARG A 145 -6.06 29.60 -0.24
CA ARG A 145 -5.63 30.51 -1.30
C ARG A 145 -5.64 31.93 -0.76
N ILE A 146 -4.51 32.58 -0.78
CA ILE A 146 -4.36 33.96 -0.36
C ILE A 146 -4.71 34.87 -1.53
N PRO A 147 -5.73 35.76 -1.39
CA PRO A 147 -6.22 36.58 -2.50
C PRO A 147 -5.35 37.82 -2.79
N GLY A 148 -4.52 38.25 -1.83
CA GLY A 148 -3.74 39.50 -1.96
C GLY A 148 -2.77 39.69 -0.81
N ALA A 149 -2.33 40.93 -0.61
CA ALA A 149 -1.41 41.28 0.48
C ALA A 149 -2.06 41.04 1.85
N GLY A 150 -1.27 40.54 2.81
CA GLY A 150 -1.73 40.23 4.15
C GLY A 150 -0.78 39.32 4.89
N LYS A 151 -1.03 39.11 6.17
CA LYS A 151 -0.23 38.26 7.06
C LYS A 151 -0.87 36.90 7.26
N ALA A 152 -0.10 35.84 7.07
CA ALA A 152 -0.50 34.48 7.43
C ALA A 152 0.19 34.03 8.72
N GLU A 153 -0.56 33.43 9.65
CA GLU A 153 -0.07 32.95 10.93
C GLU A 153 -0.51 31.49 11.18
N LEU A 154 0.37 30.75 11.84
CA LEU A 154 0.03 29.48 12.49
C LEU A 154 -0.35 29.81 13.93
N VAL A 155 -1.54 29.37 14.35
CA VAL A 155 -2.06 29.62 15.71
C VAL A 155 -2.48 28.30 16.35
N PHE A 156 -1.97 28.05 17.54
CA PHE A 156 -2.47 26.97 18.41
C PHE A 156 -3.12 27.62 19.63
N THR A 157 -4.37 27.26 19.90
CA THR A 157 -5.10 27.69 21.10
C THR A 157 -5.25 26.49 22.04
N GLY A 158 -4.60 26.56 23.21
CA GLY A 158 -4.69 25.52 24.22
C GLY A 158 -6.08 25.42 24.85
N ALA A 159 -6.37 24.28 25.51
CA ALA A 159 -7.63 24.09 26.24
C ALA A 159 -7.82 25.10 27.38
N ASP A 160 -6.73 25.67 27.89
CA ASP A 160 -6.70 26.76 28.88
C ASP A 160 -6.90 28.14 28.28
N GLY A 161 -7.06 28.25 26.96
CA GLY A 161 -7.22 29.50 26.22
C GLY A 161 -5.91 30.23 25.89
N GLN A 162 -4.74 29.69 26.29
CA GLN A 162 -3.46 30.28 25.90
C GLN A 162 -3.18 30.02 24.42
N GLU A 163 -2.57 31.02 23.76
CA GLU A 163 -2.27 30.94 22.34
C GLU A 163 -0.76 30.96 22.07
N ILE A 164 -0.32 30.09 21.18
CA ILE A 164 1.00 30.13 20.56
C ILE A 164 0.79 30.61 19.12
N ARG A 165 1.46 31.70 18.75
CA ARG A 165 1.35 32.28 17.40
C ARG A 165 2.71 32.35 16.74
N GLN A 166 2.77 31.94 15.47
CA GLN A 166 3.95 32.07 14.67
C GLN A 166 3.58 32.62 13.29
N THR A 167 4.22 33.69 12.88
CA THR A 167 4.05 34.21 11.51
C THR A 167 4.62 33.22 10.52
N ILE A 168 3.82 32.81 9.54
CA ILE A 168 4.24 32.00 8.40
C ILE A 168 4.91 32.93 7.39
N PHE A 169 4.16 33.97 6.94
CA PHE A 169 4.66 34.89 5.92
C PHE A 169 3.81 36.16 5.83
N ASP A 170 4.47 37.28 5.45
CA ASP A 170 3.83 38.55 5.10
C ASP A 170 3.72 38.68 3.57
N PHE A 171 2.56 38.29 3.06
CA PHE A 171 2.28 38.33 1.62
C PHE A 171 2.20 39.75 1.08
N LYS A 172 2.86 40.00 -0.05
CA LYS A 172 2.77 41.27 -0.81
C LYS A 172 1.80 41.17 -1.99
N GLY A 173 1.25 40.01 -2.26
CA GLY A 173 0.30 39.69 -3.32
C GLY A 173 -0.32 38.29 -3.13
N PRO A 174 -1.04 37.79 -4.12
CA PRO A 174 -1.66 36.45 -4.03
C PRO A 174 -0.65 35.33 -3.80
N GLY A 175 -1.12 34.26 -3.13
CA GLY A 175 -0.31 33.09 -2.85
C GLY A 175 -1.14 31.92 -2.31
N VAL A 176 -0.46 30.99 -1.67
CA VAL A 176 -1.07 29.82 -1.02
C VAL A 176 -0.42 29.57 0.34
N VAL A 177 -1.18 29.01 1.28
CA VAL A 177 -0.69 28.52 2.56
C VAL A 177 -1.24 27.13 2.77
N GLN A 178 -0.40 26.25 3.29
CA GLN A 178 -0.76 24.88 3.68
C GLN A 178 -0.33 24.62 5.12
N GLY A 179 -1.22 24.04 5.92
CA GLY A 179 -0.95 23.51 7.25
C GLY A 179 -1.01 22.00 7.26
N ILE A 180 -0.03 21.37 7.88
CA ILE A 180 0.02 19.91 8.11
C ILE A 180 0.19 19.61 9.60
N HIS A 181 -0.18 18.41 10.03
CA HIS A 181 -0.03 17.99 11.41
C HIS A 181 0.29 16.50 11.52
N ASN A 182 0.76 16.10 12.70
CA ASN A 182 0.88 14.70 13.08
C ASN A 182 0.60 14.54 14.57
N LEU A 183 0.48 13.30 15.04
CA LEU A 183 0.21 12.95 16.42
C LEU A 183 1.36 12.08 16.97
N ASP A 184 1.87 12.40 18.16
CA ASP A 184 2.88 11.58 18.81
C ASP A 184 2.44 10.11 18.97
N ALA A 185 1.17 9.88 19.29
CA ALA A 185 0.63 8.52 19.40
C ALA A 185 0.68 7.75 18.09
N SER A 186 0.38 8.41 16.96
CA SER A 186 0.44 7.77 15.62
C SER A 186 1.90 7.52 15.19
N ILE A 187 2.81 8.47 15.46
CA ILE A 187 4.26 8.27 15.20
C ILE A 187 4.81 7.11 16.05
N THR A 188 4.41 7.03 17.33
CA THR A 188 4.78 5.94 18.24
C THR A 188 4.32 4.58 17.69
N SER A 189 3.06 4.49 17.26
CA SER A 189 2.51 3.29 16.62
C SER A 189 3.28 2.90 15.36
N PHE A 190 3.60 3.88 14.50
CA PHE A 190 4.41 3.67 13.30
C PHE A 190 5.80 3.13 13.65
N ALA A 191 6.47 3.68 14.66
CA ALA A 191 7.78 3.21 15.10
C ALA A 191 7.73 1.75 15.57
N HIS A 192 6.76 1.41 16.43
CA HIS A 192 6.58 0.03 16.89
C HIS A 192 6.31 -0.94 15.74
N ALA A 193 5.43 -0.58 14.80
CA ALA A 193 5.15 -1.42 13.63
C ALA A 193 6.41 -1.68 12.81
N CYS A 194 7.26 -0.66 12.58
CA CYS A 194 8.52 -0.79 11.85
C CYS A 194 9.51 -1.72 12.57
N PHE A 195 9.73 -1.53 13.89
CA PHE A 195 10.65 -2.35 14.65
C PHE A 195 10.20 -3.81 14.75
N GLN A 196 8.93 -4.05 15.02
CA GLN A 196 8.36 -5.41 15.08
C GLN A 196 8.42 -6.11 13.73
N TYR A 197 8.13 -5.40 12.64
CA TYR A 197 8.26 -5.98 11.31
C TYR A 197 9.71 -6.32 10.97
N ALA A 198 10.67 -5.44 11.30
CA ALA A 198 12.09 -5.68 11.09
C ALA A 198 12.58 -6.95 11.81
N LEU A 199 12.18 -7.13 13.08
CA LEU A 199 12.48 -8.33 13.85
C LEU A 199 11.84 -9.58 13.25
N SER A 200 10.59 -9.50 12.79
CA SER A 200 9.87 -10.64 12.22
C SER A 200 10.49 -11.17 10.93
N VAL A 201 11.04 -10.28 10.10
CA VAL A 201 11.69 -10.64 8.82
C VAL A 201 13.22 -10.69 8.90
N LYS A 202 13.80 -10.32 10.05
CA LYS A 202 15.25 -10.26 10.31
C LYS A 202 15.99 -9.41 9.28
N GLN A 203 15.51 -8.19 9.06
CA GLN A 203 16.10 -7.22 8.14
C GLN A 203 16.42 -5.92 8.88
N ASP A 204 17.48 -5.23 8.43
CA ASP A 204 17.81 -3.90 8.91
C ASP A 204 16.64 -2.93 8.70
N LEU A 205 16.50 -1.99 9.62
CA LEU A 205 15.54 -0.90 9.51
C LEU A 205 16.25 0.43 9.28
N TRP A 206 16.02 1.03 8.12
CA TRP A 206 16.46 2.38 7.80
C TRP A 206 15.28 3.33 7.99
N PHE A 207 15.52 4.44 8.67
CA PHE A 207 14.52 5.50 8.83
C PHE A 207 15.09 6.83 8.35
N SER A 208 14.27 7.62 7.65
CA SER A 208 14.72 8.90 7.11
C SER A 208 13.66 9.99 7.21
N THR A 209 14.12 11.19 7.49
CA THR A 209 13.35 12.44 7.45
C THR A 209 14.25 13.58 6.96
N LYS A 210 13.75 14.82 6.96
CA LYS A 210 14.58 16.01 6.66
C LYS A 210 14.67 16.92 7.89
N ASP A 211 15.05 16.37 9.04
CA ASP A 211 15.07 17.05 10.34
C ASP A 211 16.00 18.26 10.41
N THR A 212 17.00 18.35 9.54
CA THR A 212 17.87 19.52 9.43
C THR A 212 17.16 20.76 8.84
N ILE A 213 16.07 20.57 8.12
CA ILE A 213 15.23 21.63 7.55
C ILE A 213 13.93 21.76 8.35
N SER A 214 13.19 20.67 8.51
CA SER A 214 11.98 20.59 9.32
C SER A 214 12.34 20.26 10.78
N LYS A 215 12.87 21.27 11.49
CA LYS A 215 13.53 21.11 12.79
C LYS A 215 12.61 20.80 13.96
N THR A 216 11.30 20.88 13.76
CA THR A 216 10.29 20.54 14.75
C THR A 216 9.50 19.33 14.31
N TYR A 217 8.88 19.39 13.13
CA TYR A 217 7.99 18.34 12.62
C TYR A 217 8.75 17.04 12.32
N ASP A 218 9.76 17.08 11.48
CA ASP A 218 10.54 15.89 11.13
C ASP A 218 11.44 15.43 12.29
N HIS A 219 11.95 16.39 13.09
CA HIS A 219 12.77 16.06 14.24
C HIS A 219 11.99 15.26 15.31
N ARG A 220 10.69 15.57 15.50
CA ARG A 220 9.85 14.81 16.41
C ARG A 220 9.71 13.34 16.03
N PHE A 221 9.63 13.02 14.75
CA PHE A 221 9.66 11.65 14.26
C PHE A 221 10.96 10.92 14.63
N LYS A 222 12.09 11.59 14.39
CA LYS A 222 13.41 11.05 14.74
C LYS A 222 13.53 10.79 16.23
N ASP A 223 13.12 11.72 17.07
CA ASP A 223 13.18 11.58 18.53
C ASP A 223 12.36 10.38 19.00
N ILE A 224 11.11 10.29 18.60
CA ILE A 224 10.21 9.18 19.00
C ILE A 224 10.80 7.83 18.58
N PHE A 225 11.28 7.71 17.34
CA PHE A 225 11.91 6.46 16.86
C PHE A 225 13.13 6.11 17.71
N GLN A 226 14.01 7.07 18.00
CA GLN A 226 15.22 6.84 18.78
C GLN A 226 14.89 6.47 20.25
N GLU A 227 13.98 7.20 20.89
CA GLU A 227 13.54 6.93 22.27
C GLU A 227 12.97 5.51 22.42
N ILE A 228 12.12 5.10 21.48
CA ILE A 228 11.52 3.76 21.47
C ILE A 228 12.56 2.68 21.20
N PHE A 229 13.45 2.89 20.23
CA PHE A 229 14.52 1.95 19.93
C PHE A 229 15.41 1.70 21.13
N ASP A 230 15.92 2.77 21.75
CA ASP A 230 16.82 2.67 22.89
C ASP A 230 16.16 2.03 24.12
N ALA A 231 14.88 2.30 24.34
CA ALA A 231 14.16 1.79 25.49
C ALA A 231 13.65 0.35 25.34
N GLN A 232 13.35 -0.13 24.11
CA GLN A 232 12.58 -1.36 23.96
C GLN A 232 13.17 -2.35 22.93
N TYR A 233 13.84 -1.91 21.88
CA TYR A 233 14.20 -2.80 20.76
C TYR A 233 15.71 -3.03 20.57
N LYS A 234 16.55 -2.25 21.19
CA LYS A 234 18.00 -2.29 20.98
C LYS A 234 18.58 -3.67 21.23
N GLU A 235 18.26 -4.28 22.37
CA GLU A 235 18.76 -5.62 22.72
C GLU A 235 18.24 -6.71 21.77
N GLU A 236 16.97 -6.63 21.38
CA GLU A 236 16.37 -7.59 20.44
C GLU A 236 16.99 -7.49 19.06
N PHE A 237 17.30 -6.27 18.58
CA PHE A 237 17.99 -6.03 17.31
C PHE A 237 19.43 -6.59 17.33
N GLU A 238 20.15 -6.35 18.44
CA GLU A 238 21.50 -6.92 18.64
C GLU A 238 21.47 -8.45 18.63
N GLN A 239 20.52 -9.08 19.32
CA GLN A 239 20.35 -10.54 19.34
C GLN A 239 19.94 -11.09 17.99
N ALA A 240 19.13 -10.38 17.21
CA ALA A 240 18.71 -10.76 15.87
C ALA A 240 19.80 -10.52 14.81
N GLY A 241 20.87 -9.78 15.14
CA GLY A 241 21.97 -9.43 14.22
C GLY A 241 21.53 -8.41 13.15
N ILE A 242 20.56 -7.56 13.45
CA ILE A 242 20.05 -6.51 12.56
C ILE A 242 20.27 -5.12 13.18
N THR A 243 20.25 -4.08 12.34
CA THR A 243 20.56 -2.71 12.76
C THR A 243 19.39 -1.77 12.52
N TYR A 244 19.27 -0.76 13.39
CA TYR A 244 18.48 0.43 13.15
C TYR A 244 19.40 1.58 12.71
N PHE A 245 19.08 2.24 11.60
CA PHE A 245 19.89 3.29 11.02
C PHE A 245 19.01 4.49 10.63
N TYR A 246 19.31 5.66 11.20
CA TYR A 246 18.67 6.92 10.82
C TYR A 246 19.59 7.77 9.95
N THR A 247 19.06 8.37 8.89
CA THR A 247 19.77 9.38 8.10
C THR A 247 18.79 10.38 7.45
N LEU A 248 19.34 11.44 6.85
CA LEU A 248 18.53 12.37 6.06
C LEU A 248 18.00 11.72 4.80
N ILE A 249 16.78 12.08 4.38
CA ILE A 249 16.10 11.40 3.26
C ILE A 249 16.88 11.50 1.94
N ASP A 250 17.55 12.60 1.66
CA ASP A 250 18.39 12.74 0.47
C ASP A 250 19.62 11.83 0.51
N ASP A 251 20.26 11.64 1.69
CA ASP A 251 21.32 10.65 1.87
C ASP A 251 20.76 9.22 1.76
N ALA A 252 19.58 8.96 2.35
CA ALA A 252 18.91 7.67 2.22
C ALA A 252 18.69 7.29 0.75
N VAL A 253 18.15 8.19 -0.08
CA VAL A 253 17.96 7.96 -1.53
C VAL A 253 19.27 7.54 -2.20
N ALA A 254 20.37 8.25 -1.93
CA ALA A 254 21.68 7.94 -2.51
C ALA A 254 22.19 6.55 -2.07
N ARG A 255 21.99 6.20 -0.79
CA ARG A 255 22.39 4.89 -0.23
C ARG A 255 21.53 3.76 -0.79
N VAL A 256 20.21 3.94 -0.85
CA VAL A 256 19.27 2.96 -1.39
C VAL A 256 19.64 2.58 -2.83
N VAL A 257 19.86 3.56 -3.70
CA VAL A 257 20.26 3.31 -5.11
C VAL A 257 21.57 2.53 -5.22
N ARG A 258 22.52 2.74 -4.31
CA ARG A 258 23.83 2.06 -4.30
C ARG A 258 23.82 0.72 -3.55
N SER A 259 22.75 0.39 -2.84
CA SER A 259 22.64 -0.80 -2.02
C SER A 259 22.45 -2.08 -2.83
N LYS A 260 22.49 -3.21 -2.14
CA LYS A 260 22.05 -4.50 -2.68
C LYS A 260 20.59 -4.83 -2.35
N GLY A 261 19.90 -3.97 -1.61
CA GLY A 261 18.62 -4.26 -1.00
C GLY A 261 18.72 -5.05 0.30
N GLY A 262 17.63 -5.68 0.72
CA GLY A 262 17.58 -6.53 1.92
C GLY A 262 17.34 -5.76 3.21
N PHE A 263 16.63 -4.64 3.15
CA PHE A 263 16.28 -3.84 4.31
C PHE A 263 14.88 -3.23 4.17
N ILE A 264 14.37 -2.74 5.30
CA ILE A 264 13.13 -1.97 5.38
C ILE A 264 13.49 -0.50 5.41
N TRP A 265 12.82 0.31 4.59
CA TRP A 265 12.97 1.75 4.60
C TRP A 265 11.70 2.42 5.11
N ALA A 266 11.75 2.89 6.35
CA ALA A 266 10.66 3.63 6.98
C ALA A 266 10.66 5.09 6.52
N CYS A 267 9.50 5.58 6.13
CA CYS A 267 9.27 6.91 5.60
C CYS A 267 7.99 7.52 6.15
N LYS A 268 7.95 8.83 6.31
CA LYS A 268 6.71 9.58 6.55
C LYS A 268 5.71 9.34 5.41
N ASN A 269 4.47 9.76 5.59
CA ASN A 269 3.37 9.43 4.69
C ASN A 269 3.67 9.82 3.22
N TYR A 270 3.98 11.08 2.94
CA TYR A 270 4.27 11.53 1.57
C TYR A 270 5.58 10.95 1.02
N ASP A 271 6.63 10.97 1.83
CA ASP A 271 7.93 10.40 1.44
C ASP A 271 7.77 8.91 1.09
N GLY A 272 7.02 8.15 1.89
CA GLY A 272 6.76 6.73 1.66
C GLY A 272 5.92 6.44 0.42
N ASP A 273 4.97 7.33 0.09
CA ASP A 273 4.18 7.20 -1.14
C ASP A 273 5.09 7.31 -2.37
N VAL A 274 5.88 8.38 -2.45
CA VAL A 274 6.77 8.63 -3.59
C VAL A 274 7.87 7.57 -3.68
N MET A 275 8.49 7.23 -2.55
CA MET A 275 9.61 6.28 -2.53
C MET A 275 9.16 4.85 -2.81
N SER A 276 7.96 4.44 -2.41
CA SER A 276 7.45 3.10 -2.75
C SER A 276 7.20 2.95 -4.25
N ASP A 277 6.69 3.96 -4.92
CA ASP A 277 6.50 3.94 -6.37
C ASP A 277 7.84 3.93 -7.13
N MET A 278 8.82 4.69 -6.65
CA MET A 278 10.19 4.67 -7.20
C MET A 278 10.82 3.28 -7.06
N VAL A 279 10.75 2.68 -5.88
CA VAL A 279 11.30 1.35 -5.62
C VAL A 279 10.59 0.29 -6.46
N ALA A 280 9.25 0.31 -6.51
CA ALA A 280 8.47 -0.61 -7.33
C ALA A 280 8.82 -0.53 -8.81
N THR A 281 8.91 0.68 -9.35
CA THR A 281 9.28 0.92 -10.75
C THR A 281 10.70 0.42 -11.05
N ALA A 282 11.63 0.63 -10.11
CA ALA A 282 13.01 0.20 -10.28
C ALA A 282 13.18 -1.32 -10.14
N PHE A 283 12.32 -2.02 -9.40
CA PHE A 283 12.25 -3.49 -9.41
C PHE A 283 11.55 -4.05 -10.65
N GLY A 284 10.85 -3.22 -11.43
CA GLY A 284 10.29 -3.61 -12.72
C GLY A 284 8.87 -3.08 -12.98
N SER A 285 7.93 -3.21 -12.05
CA SER A 285 6.54 -2.81 -12.24
C SER A 285 5.82 -2.60 -10.91
N LEU A 286 4.96 -1.56 -10.86
CA LEU A 286 4.01 -1.38 -9.75
C LEU A 286 3.08 -2.59 -9.55
N ALA A 287 2.80 -3.33 -10.63
CA ALA A 287 2.01 -4.55 -10.57
C ALA A 287 2.74 -5.74 -9.92
N MET A 288 4.00 -5.55 -9.54
CA MET A 288 4.84 -6.51 -8.78
C MET A 288 5.13 -6.00 -7.37
N MET A 289 4.27 -5.14 -6.82
CA MET A 289 4.41 -4.59 -5.46
C MET A 289 3.20 -4.98 -4.61
N THR A 290 3.45 -5.70 -3.51
CA THR A 290 2.44 -5.94 -2.48
C THR A 290 2.24 -4.70 -1.62
N SER A 291 1.07 -4.56 -1.03
CA SER A 291 0.76 -3.49 -0.07
C SER A 291 -0.11 -4.05 1.05
N VAL A 292 0.28 -3.85 2.29
CA VAL A 292 -0.52 -4.21 3.46
C VAL A 292 -0.51 -3.08 4.47
N LEU A 293 -1.69 -2.62 4.86
CA LEU A 293 -1.88 -1.74 6.01
C LEU A 293 -2.00 -2.59 7.27
N VAL A 294 -1.19 -2.28 8.26
CA VAL A 294 -1.25 -2.89 9.59
C VAL A 294 -1.60 -1.81 10.61
N SER A 295 -2.77 -1.93 11.24
CA SER A 295 -3.21 -0.98 12.26
C SER A 295 -2.54 -1.22 13.61
N PRO A 296 -2.52 -0.23 14.53
CA PRO A 296 -1.93 -0.38 15.86
C PRO A 296 -2.53 -1.51 16.70
N ASP A 297 -3.80 -1.82 16.46
CA ASP A 297 -4.54 -2.87 17.16
C ASP A 297 -4.57 -4.21 16.40
N GLY A 298 -3.69 -4.37 15.40
CA GLY A 298 -3.49 -5.65 14.69
C GLY A 298 -4.59 -5.98 13.71
N LYS A 299 -5.12 -4.98 12.98
CA LYS A 299 -5.99 -5.18 11.82
C LYS A 299 -5.18 -5.05 10.55
N PHE A 300 -5.59 -5.78 9.51
CA PHE A 300 -4.85 -5.89 8.27
C PHE A 300 -5.75 -5.57 7.08
N GLU A 301 -5.24 -4.75 6.15
CA GLU A 301 -5.89 -4.52 4.86
C GLU A 301 -4.85 -4.73 3.77
N TYR A 302 -5.09 -5.74 2.92
CA TYR A 302 -4.23 -6.11 1.80
C TYR A 302 -4.74 -5.50 0.50
N GLU A 303 -3.88 -4.87 -0.27
CA GLU A 303 -4.22 -4.27 -1.56
C GLU A 303 -3.07 -4.42 -2.56
N ALA A 304 -3.32 -4.20 -3.85
CA ALA A 304 -2.28 -3.94 -4.82
C ALA A 304 -1.85 -2.46 -4.73
N ALA A 305 -0.57 -2.19 -4.88
CA ALA A 305 -0.04 -0.82 -4.79
C ALA A 305 -0.41 0.06 -6.00
N HIS A 306 -0.86 -0.53 -7.12
CA HIS A 306 -1.22 0.18 -8.35
C HIS A 306 -2.68 0.66 -8.36
N GLY A 307 -3.01 1.56 -9.32
CA GLY A 307 -4.37 2.08 -9.53
C GLY A 307 -5.24 1.15 -10.40
N THR A 308 -6.37 1.68 -10.86
CA THR A 308 -7.45 0.94 -11.55
C THR A 308 -7.17 0.54 -13.00
N VAL A 309 -6.04 0.97 -13.57
CA VAL A 309 -5.59 0.68 -14.96
C VAL A 309 -6.61 1.14 -16.02
N THR A 310 -7.03 2.39 -15.91
CA THR A 310 -8.05 3.05 -16.75
C THR A 310 -7.85 2.84 -18.24
N ARG A 311 -6.60 2.98 -18.73
CA ARG A 311 -6.31 2.84 -20.18
C ARG A 311 -6.64 1.45 -20.70
N HIS A 312 -6.39 0.38 -19.94
CA HIS A 312 -6.77 -0.97 -20.31
C HIS A 312 -8.28 -1.20 -20.20
N TYR A 313 -8.93 -0.57 -19.24
CA TYR A 313 -10.39 -0.64 -19.11
C TYR A 313 -11.11 -0.08 -20.33
N TYR A 314 -10.68 1.07 -20.86
CA TYR A 314 -11.26 1.61 -22.10
C TYR A 314 -11.04 0.74 -23.33
N LYS A 315 -9.95 -0.02 -23.39
CA LYS A 315 -9.75 -1.04 -24.41
C LYS A 315 -10.71 -2.22 -24.24
N TYR A 316 -10.81 -2.72 -23.01
CA TYR A 316 -11.73 -3.79 -22.65
C TYR A 316 -13.18 -3.46 -23.02
N LEU A 317 -13.66 -2.23 -22.78
CA LEU A 317 -15.00 -1.78 -23.17
C LEU A 317 -15.23 -1.78 -24.69
N LYS A 318 -14.18 -1.71 -25.48
CA LYS A 318 -14.23 -1.82 -26.96
C LYS A 318 -14.13 -3.26 -27.45
N GLY A 319 -14.06 -4.25 -26.56
CA GLY A 319 -13.86 -5.65 -26.90
C GLY A 319 -12.43 -6.01 -27.32
N GLU A 320 -11.46 -5.12 -27.03
CA GLU A 320 -10.05 -5.39 -27.31
C GLU A 320 -9.44 -6.27 -26.20
N GLU A 321 -8.55 -7.18 -26.58
CA GLU A 321 -7.76 -7.95 -25.61
C GLU A 321 -6.82 -7.05 -24.82
N THR A 322 -6.73 -7.31 -23.50
CA THR A 322 -5.82 -6.61 -22.61
C THR A 322 -4.86 -7.56 -21.94
N SER A 323 -3.63 -7.10 -21.75
CA SER A 323 -2.60 -7.79 -20.98
C SER A 323 -2.25 -6.93 -19.75
N THR A 324 -3.16 -6.94 -18.78
CA THR A 324 -2.99 -6.27 -17.50
C THR A 324 -2.42 -7.28 -16.51
N ASN A 325 -1.35 -6.91 -15.84
CA ASN A 325 -0.67 -7.77 -14.87
C ASN A 325 -1.50 -7.89 -13.58
N PRO A 326 -1.97 -9.11 -13.21
CA PRO A 326 -2.78 -9.32 -12.02
C PRO A 326 -1.97 -9.73 -10.77
N VAL A 327 -0.65 -9.83 -10.86
CA VAL A 327 0.20 -10.47 -9.83
C VAL A 327 0.04 -9.82 -8.47
N ALA A 328 0.14 -8.48 -8.38
CA ALA A 328 -0.04 -7.80 -7.09
C ALA A 328 -1.44 -8.01 -6.49
N THR A 329 -2.48 -8.09 -7.32
CA THR A 329 -3.86 -8.38 -6.87
C THR A 329 -3.99 -9.83 -6.38
N ILE A 330 -3.36 -10.79 -7.06
CA ILE A 330 -3.29 -12.19 -6.59
C ILE A 330 -2.61 -12.26 -5.21
N PHE A 331 -1.50 -11.53 -5.04
CA PHE A 331 -0.76 -11.49 -3.78
C PHE A 331 -1.50 -10.74 -2.66
N ALA A 332 -2.35 -9.77 -3.00
CA ALA A 332 -3.26 -9.16 -2.02
C ALA A 332 -4.27 -10.21 -1.49
N TRP A 333 -4.87 -11.00 -2.37
CA TRP A 333 -5.77 -12.10 -2.00
C TRP A 333 -5.05 -13.18 -1.18
N SER A 334 -3.89 -13.66 -1.64
CA SER A 334 -3.15 -14.72 -0.94
C SER A 334 -2.69 -14.24 0.44
N GLY A 335 -2.20 -13.01 0.56
CA GLY A 335 -1.81 -12.41 1.82
C GLY A 335 -2.97 -12.30 2.81
N ALA A 336 -4.14 -11.84 2.36
CA ALA A 336 -5.33 -11.75 3.18
C ALA A 336 -5.85 -13.13 3.63
N LEU A 337 -5.87 -14.12 2.72
CA LEU A 337 -6.26 -15.49 3.05
C LEU A 337 -5.30 -16.15 4.02
N ARG A 338 -3.98 -15.96 3.83
CA ARG A 338 -2.96 -16.45 4.78
C ARG A 338 -3.16 -15.84 6.17
N LYS A 339 -3.35 -14.53 6.25
CA LYS A 339 -3.58 -13.84 7.53
C LYS A 339 -4.89 -14.31 8.19
N ARG A 340 -5.95 -14.52 7.41
CA ARG A 340 -7.19 -15.09 7.93
C ARG A 340 -6.98 -16.51 8.43
N GLY A 341 -6.21 -17.32 7.72
CA GLY A 341 -5.81 -18.68 8.13
C GLY A 341 -5.02 -18.70 9.44
N GLU A 342 -4.08 -17.76 9.62
CA GLU A 342 -3.33 -17.58 10.86
C GLU A 342 -4.27 -17.28 12.04
N LEU A 343 -5.14 -16.30 11.89
CA LEU A 343 -6.04 -15.85 12.97
C LEU A 343 -7.11 -16.88 13.32
N ASP A 344 -7.55 -17.68 12.36
CA ASP A 344 -8.58 -18.72 12.56
C ASP A 344 -7.99 -20.12 12.84
N HIS A 345 -6.66 -20.24 12.88
CA HIS A 345 -5.94 -21.51 13.01
C HIS A 345 -6.37 -22.54 11.94
N LEU A 346 -6.30 -22.12 10.67
CA LEU A 346 -6.62 -22.91 9.48
C LEU A 346 -5.37 -23.13 8.62
N PRO A 347 -4.54 -24.15 8.92
CA PRO A 347 -3.28 -24.38 8.20
C PRO A 347 -3.49 -24.67 6.71
N ASP A 348 -4.61 -25.29 6.32
CA ASP A 348 -4.91 -25.57 4.92
C ASP A 348 -5.14 -24.28 4.11
N LEU A 349 -5.73 -23.24 4.73
CA LEU A 349 -5.93 -21.95 4.09
C LEU A 349 -4.59 -21.22 3.90
N MET A 350 -3.68 -21.36 4.85
CA MET A 350 -2.32 -20.82 4.75
C MET A 350 -1.53 -21.52 3.64
N ALA A 351 -1.57 -22.86 3.62
CA ALA A 351 -0.92 -23.67 2.59
C ALA A 351 -1.48 -23.40 1.18
N PHE A 352 -2.78 -23.14 1.08
CA PHE A 352 -3.39 -22.71 -0.17
C PHE A 352 -2.82 -21.36 -0.66
N ALA A 353 -2.70 -20.38 0.23
CA ALA A 353 -2.13 -19.08 -0.11
C ALA A 353 -0.68 -19.22 -0.62
N ASP A 354 0.13 -20.05 0.03
CA ASP A 354 1.52 -20.33 -0.39
C ASP A 354 1.55 -21.06 -1.76
N LYS A 355 0.65 -22.01 -1.98
CA LYS A 355 0.51 -22.70 -3.28
C LYS A 355 0.15 -21.72 -4.40
N LEU A 356 -0.78 -20.79 -4.15
CA LEU A 356 -1.22 -19.80 -5.13
C LEU A 356 -0.06 -18.84 -5.51
N GLU A 357 0.68 -18.34 -4.54
CA GLU A 357 1.86 -17.49 -4.79
C GLU A 357 2.92 -18.26 -5.58
N LYS A 358 3.24 -19.48 -5.16
CA LYS A 358 4.20 -20.33 -5.86
C LYS A 358 3.77 -20.62 -7.29
N ALA A 359 2.51 -20.99 -7.54
CA ALA A 359 1.99 -21.25 -8.89
C ALA A 359 2.09 -19.99 -9.77
N THR A 360 1.86 -18.80 -9.22
CA THR A 360 1.99 -17.52 -9.92
C THR A 360 3.45 -17.27 -10.32
N ILE A 361 4.39 -17.39 -9.39
CA ILE A 361 5.82 -17.22 -9.65
C ILE A 361 6.31 -18.26 -10.67
N ASP A 362 6.02 -19.55 -10.46
CA ASP A 362 6.41 -20.64 -11.35
C ASP A 362 5.88 -20.42 -12.78
N THR A 363 4.69 -19.83 -12.94
CA THR A 363 4.12 -19.53 -14.27
C THR A 363 5.00 -18.52 -15.01
N ILE A 364 5.42 -17.46 -14.33
CA ILE A 364 6.30 -16.43 -14.91
C ILE A 364 7.69 -17.02 -15.18
N GLU A 365 8.27 -17.73 -14.23
CA GLU A 365 9.61 -18.33 -14.36
C GLU A 365 9.70 -19.39 -15.47
N ASN A 366 8.57 -20.01 -15.81
CA ASN A 366 8.45 -20.89 -16.98
C ASN A 366 8.13 -20.14 -18.28
N GLY A 367 8.23 -18.81 -18.32
CA GLY A 367 8.16 -17.99 -19.51
C GLY A 367 6.75 -17.57 -19.93
N VAL A 368 5.69 -17.85 -19.15
CA VAL A 368 4.33 -17.38 -19.43
C VAL A 368 4.02 -16.16 -18.57
N MET A 369 3.77 -15.01 -19.17
CA MET A 369 3.61 -13.76 -18.45
C MET A 369 2.83 -12.71 -19.23
N THR A 370 2.44 -11.63 -18.57
CA THR A 370 1.84 -10.46 -19.21
C THR A 370 2.88 -9.63 -19.97
N LYS A 371 2.42 -8.76 -20.87
CA LYS A 371 3.30 -8.00 -21.79
C LYS A 371 4.29 -7.09 -21.08
N ASP A 372 3.90 -6.50 -19.95
CA ASP A 372 4.78 -5.64 -19.14
C ASP A 372 5.99 -6.41 -18.59
N LEU A 373 5.77 -7.62 -18.08
CA LEU A 373 6.87 -8.48 -17.59
C LEU A 373 7.72 -9.03 -18.74
N ALA A 374 7.11 -9.36 -19.87
CA ALA A 374 7.85 -9.85 -21.03
C ALA A 374 8.87 -8.83 -21.55
N LEU A 375 8.62 -7.52 -21.36
CA LEU A 375 9.57 -6.45 -21.70
C LEU A 375 10.78 -6.38 -20.76
N LEU A 376 10.64 -6.92 -19.55
CA LEU A 376 11.66 -6.91 -18.49
C LEU A 376 12.37 -8.26 -18.34
N TRP A 377 11.93 -9.26 -19.12
CA TRP A 377 12.39 -10.63 -19.03
C TRP A 377 13.74 -10.82 -19.70
N GLU A 378 14.70 -11.39 -18.96
CA GLU A 378 16.04 -11.71 -19.46
C GLU A 378 16.30 -13.23 -19.54
N GLY A 379 15.27 -14.06 -19.38
CA GLY A 379 15.34 -15.52 -19.48
C GLY A 379 15.22 -16.06 -20.92
N THR A 380 14.80 -17.33 -21.02
CA THR A 380 14.39 -17.96 -22.28
C THR A 380 13.26 -17.18 -22.93
N PRO A 381 12.97 -17.35 -24.25
CA PRO A 381 11.91 -16.59 -24.91
C PRO A 381 10.61 -16.60 -24.13
N ALA A 382 10.11 -15.40 -23.78
CA ALA A 382 8.86 -15.24 -23.05
C ALA A 382 7.66 -15.39 -23.97
N GLN A 383 6.62 -16.05 -23.49
CA GLN A 383 5.30 -16.04 -24.09
C GLN A 383 4.46 -14.94 -23.46
N ALA A 384 4.38 -13.78 -24.11
CA ALA A 384 3.51 -12.69 -23.68
C ALA A 384 2.05 -13.04 -23.97
N VAL A 385 1.20 -13.09 -22.96
CA VAL A 385 -0.21 -13.48 -23.07
C VAL A 385 -1.13 -12.38 -22.54
N ASN A 386 -2.43 -12.48 -22.82
CA ASN A 386 -3.44 -11.63 -22.20
C ASN A 386 -3.70 -12.05 -20.75
N SER A 387 -4.41 -11.20 -19.98
CA SER A 387 -4.65 -11.40 -18.56
C SER A 387 -5.38 -12.71 -18.28
N ARG A 388 -6.41 -13.05 -19.06
CA ARG A 388 -7.20 -14.27 -18.86
C ARG A 388 -6.36 -15.54 -19.08
N THR A 389 -5.60 -15.61 -20.17
CA THR A 389 -4.70 -16.73 -20.46
C THR A 389 -3.62 -16.88 -19.40
N PHE A 390 -3.12 -15.78 -18.84
CA PHE A 390 -2.16 -15.82 -17.72
C PHE A 390 -2.79 -16.44 -16.46
N LEU A 391 -4.01 -16.03 -16.09
CA LEU A 391 -4.73 -16.60 -14.96
C LEU A 391 -5.05 -18.10 -15.14
N GLU A 392 -5.44 -18.50 -16.35
CA GLU A 392 -5.68 -19.91 -16.69
C GLU A 392 -4.41 -20.77 -16.61
N ALA A 393 -3.26 -20.21 -17.00
CA ALA A 393 -1.97 -20.87 -16.83
C ALA A 393 -1.59 -21.08 -15.36
N ILE A 394 -1.90 -20.11 -14.50
CA ILE A 394 -1.74 -20.25 -13.03
C ILE A 394 -2.69 -21.31 -12.50
N ALA A 395 -3.99 -21.27 -12.87
CA ALA A 395 -5.00 -22.23 -12.45
C ALA A 395 -4.59 -23.68 -12.78
N SER A 396 -4.00 -23.90 -13.96
CA SER A 396 -3.50 -25.20 -14.39
C SER A 396 -2.40 -25.77 -13.48
N ARG A 397 -1.64 -24.90 -12.81
CA ARG A 397 -0.59 -25.28 -11.85
C ARG A 397 -1.12 -25.49 -10.43
N MET A 398 -2.34 -25.03 -10.18
CA MET A 398 -3.04 -25.19 -8.91
C MET A 398 -3.79 -26.54 -8.82
N ALA A 399 -4.08 -27.17 -9.96
CA ALA A 399 -4.82 -28.42 -10.08
C ALA A 399 -4.11 -29.64 -9.44
#